data_ceb88b43e45aa6e00d1ce69c2b652ac3
#
_entry.id   ceb88b43e45aa6e00d1ce69c2b652ac3
#
_cell.length_a   1.000
_cell.length_b   1.000
_cell.length_c   1.000
_cell.angle_alpha   90.00
_cell.angle_beta   90.00
_cell.angle_gamma   90.00
#
_symmetry.space_group_name_H-M   'P 1'
#
loop_
_entity.id
_entity.type
_entity.pdbx_description
1 polymer ?
#
loop_
_entity_poly.entity_id
_entity_poly.type
_entity_poly.pdbx_seq_one_letter_code
_entity_poly.pdbx_strand_id
1 'polypeptide(L)'
;MAPGMIMGGAAAKPDLNDVTYDAFLANDRTLGDPEVVKVEPGGRVLLRIINSSSMSAFHVDLGALDGELIAVDGFPVAPVVARRFLIAVAQRLDIRLALPRAPAAYPVLAVLEGESRQTGIILQAGGAPIARIPDTAAMASAALTLDLERRLRAVAPLEPRKADRRHTLNLTGNMVSYVWSLNNVAWTKDTPPLPIAKGERVELLFVNQTPMPHPMHLHGHEFQVVEINDERFSGAVRDTVLVPPGHRVVVAFDANNPGLWALHCHLLYHLDAGMFTTLRYV
;
A
#
# COMPACT_ATOMS: atom_id res chain seq x y z
N MET A 1 3.98 53.38 -0.86
CA MET A 1 3.26 52.11 -0.84
C MET A 1 4.27 50.98 -1.06
N ALA A 2 4.59 50.23 -0.04
CA ALA A 2 5.52 49.12 -0.12
C ALA A 2 4.79 47.86 -0.67
N PRO A 3 5.43 47.02 -1.51
CA PRO A 3 4.82 45.80 -2.01
C PRO A 3 4.73 44.77 -0.88
N GLY A 4 3.53 44.18 -0.70
CA GLY A 4 3.28 43.15 0.30
C GLY A 4 4.11 41.91 0.01
N MET A 5 4.89 41.46 0.99
CA MET A 5 5.51 40.14 1.03
C MET A 5 4.41 39.09 1.06
N ILE A 6 4.29 38.31 -0.01
CA ILE A 6 3.56 37.04 0.01
C ILE A 6 4.42 36.08 0.85
N MET A 7 4.01 35.85 2.08
CA MET A 7 4.56 34.80 2.92
C MET A 7 4.19 33.45 2.25
N GLY A 8 5.16 32.82 1.60
CA GLY A 8 5.04 31.45 1.14
C GLY A 8 4.79 30.56 2.35
N GLY A 9 3.57 30.10 2.54
CA GLY A 9 3.26 29.09 3.53
C GLY A 9 4.10 27.86 3.23
N ALA A 10 4.96 27.45 4.19
CA ALA A 10 5.63 26.17 4.12
C ALA A 10 4.55 25.09 3.94
N ALA A 11 4.69 24.24 2.92
CA ALA A 11 3.78 23.12 2.73
C ALA A 11 3.73 22.33 4.04
N ALA A 12 2.53 22.12 4.57
CA ALA A 12 2.36 21.39 5.82
C ALA A 12 3.02 20.03 5.67
N LYS A 13 3.83 19.64 6.66
CA LYS A 13 4.46 18.31 6.68
C LYS A 13 3.34 17.26 6.62
N PRO A 14 3.46 16.23 5.75
CA PRO A 14 2.46 15.16 5.70
C PRO A 14 2.26 14.55 7.09
N ASP A 15 1.02 14.32 7.46
CA ASP A 15 0.66 13.51 8.63
C ASP A 15 0.67 12.04 8.18
N LEU A 16 1.65 11.27 8.66
CA LEU A 16 1.89 9.92 8.17
C LEU A 16 1.33 8.85 9.10
N ASN A 17 1.19 9.14 10.38
CA ASN A 17 0.79 8.17 11.40
C ASN A 17 -0.30 8.77 12.31
N ASP A 18 -1.54 8.43 12.00
CA ASP A 18 -2.73 8.87 12.73
C ASP A 18 -2.78 8.33 14.16
N VAL A 19 -2.21 7.12 14.38
CA VAL A 19 -2.26 6.42 15.66
C VAL A 19 -0.86 6.00 16.11
N THR A 20 -0.54 6.28 17.36
CA THR A 20 0.66 5.76 18.00
C THR A 20 0.35 4.46 18.71
N TYR A 21 0.97 3.37 18.30
CA TYR A 21 0.84 2.03 18.90
C TYR A 21 1.98 1.78 19.89
N ASP A 22 1.74 0.97 20.93
CA ASP A 22 2.77 0.56 21.89
C ASP A 22 3.84 -0.33 21.24
N ALA A 23 3.43 -1.21 20.32
CA ALA A 23 4.32 -2.12 19.59
C ALA A 23 3.82 -2.45 18.19
N PHE A 24 4.75 -2.84 17.31
CA PHE A 24 4.45 -3.46 16.03
C PHE A 24 4.87 -4.93 16.08
N LEU A 25 4.03 -5.79 15.50
CA LEU A 25 4.23 -7.24 15.54
C LEU A 25 4.48 -7.76 14.12
N ALA A 26 5.35 -8.76 14.01
CA ALA A 26 5.48 -9.61 12.83
C ALA A 26 5.20 -11.06 13.29
N ASN A 27 4.18 -11.70 12.69
CA ASN A 27 3.69 -13.01 13.10
C ASN A 27 3.44 -13.08 14.63
N ASP A 28 2.70 -12.08 15.16
CA ASP A 28 2.32 -11.94 16.57
C ASP A 28 3.49 -11.75 17.58
N ARG A 29 4.70 -11.44 17.06
CA ARG A 29 5.90 -11.28 17.88
C ARG A 29 6.58 -9.93 17.65
N THR A 30 7.20 -9.40 18.72
CA THR A 30 8.07 -8.21 18.65
C THR A 30 9.52 -8.61 18.38
N LEU A 31 10.40 -7.64 18.07
CA LEU A 31 11.85 -7.89 17.97
C LEU A 31 12.53 -8.22 19.30
N GLY A 32 11.84 -8.07 20.43
CA GLY A 32 12.33 -8.56 21.73
C GLY A 32 12.34 -10.09 21.82
N ASP A 33 11.44 -10.75 21.07
CA ASP A 33 11.34 -12.21 20.90
C ASP A 33 10.87 -12.51 19.47
N PRO A 34 11.71 -12.26 18.44
CA PRO A 34 11.30 -12.34 17.04
C PRO A 34 11.08 -13.77 16.59
N GLU A 35 10.23 -13.94 15.58
CA GLU A 35 10.17 -15.21 14.88
C GLU A 35 11.47 -15.50 14.15
N VAL A 36 12.00 -16.72 14.38
CA VAL A 36 13.21 -17.22 13.70
C VAL A 36 12.82 -18.38 12.78
N VAL A 37 12.86 -18.13 11.49
CA VAL A 37 12.60 -19.13 10.46
C VAL A 37 13.92 -19.78 10.05
N LYS A 38 14.06 -21.08 10.32
CA LYS A 38 15.23 -21.86 9.89
C LYS A 38 15.17 -22.12 8.38
N VAL A 39 16.27 -21.80 7.69
CA VAL A 39 16.38 -21.94 6.24
C VAL A 39 17.72 -22.58 5.86
N GLU A 40 17.78 -23.16 4.66
CA GLU A 40 18.99 -23.81 4.17
C GLU A 40 19.98 -22.75 3.61
N PRO A 41 21.29 -22.82 3.94
CA PRO A 41 22.31 -22.01 3.30
C PRO A 41 22.35 -22.27 1.78
N GLY A 42 22.35 -21.21 0.97
CA GLY A 42 22.23 -21.29 -0.48
C GLY A 42 20.83 -21.67 -0.99
N GLY A 43 19.85 -21.77 -0.09
CA GLY A 43 18.46 -22.09 -0.40
C GLY A 43 17.72 -20.93 -1.06
N ARG A 44 16.47 -21.21 -1.48
CA ARG A 44 15.53 -20.21 -2.00
C ARG A 44 14.37 -20.07 -1.03
N VAL A 45 13.99 -18.82 -0.77
CA VAL A 45 12.86 -18.47 0.10
C VAL A 45 11.85 -17.66 -0.68
N LEU A 46 10.57 -17.96 -0.52
CA LEU A 46 9.46 -17.11 -0.93
C LEU A 46 8.89 -16.43 0.32
N LEU A 47 9.12 -15.13 0.44
CA LEU A 47 8.44 -14.31 1.45
C LEU A 47 7.08 -13.91 0.91
N ARG A 48 6.02 -14.21 1.67
CA ARG A 48 4.67 -13.71 1.46
C ARG A 48 4.35 -12.75 2.58
N ILE A 49 4.42 -11.47 2.28
CA ILE A 49 4.28 -10.39 3.27
C ILE A 49 2.90 -9.77 3.12
N ILE A 50 2.18 -9.69 4.23
CA ILE A 50 0.87 -9.05 4.32
C ILE A 50 0.99 -7.91 5.33
N ASN A 51 0.67 -6.69 4.93
CA ASN A 51 0.48 -5.62 5.91
C ASN A 51 -0.95 -5.66 6.44
N SER A 52 -1.13 -6.33 7.57
CA SER A 52 -2.42 -6.46 8.26
C SER A 52 -2.60 -5.45 9.39
N SER A 53 -1.76 -4.41 9.46
CA SER A 53 -1.95 -3.33 10.44
C SER A 53 -3.22 -2.55 10.13
N SER A 54 -3.83 -1.95 11.14
CA SER A 54 -5.05 -1.15 10.98
C SER A 54 -4.78 0.22 10.37
N MET A 55 -3.62 0.86 10.66
CA MET A 55 -3.33 2.25 10.26
C MET A 55 -1.91 2.50 9.78
N SER A 56 -1.00 1.51 9.83
CA SER A 56 0.44 1.74 9.64
C SER A 56 0.96 1.18 8.32
N ALA A 57 1.72 1.98 7.60
CA ALA A 57 2.45 1.58 6.41
C ALA A 57 3.95 1.38 6.71
N PHE A 58 4.64 0.57 5.93
CA PHE A 58 6.01 0.18 6.22
C PHE A 58 6.92 0.16 4.99
N HIS A 59 8.21 0.25 5.25
CA HIS A 59 9.27 -0.14 4.35
C HIS A 59 9.79 -1.53 4.77
N VAL A 60 9.57 -2.54 3.94
CA VAL A 60 10.18 -3.86 4.12
C VAL A 60 11.63 -3.78 3.69
N ASP A 61 12.56 -4.00 4.62
CA ASP A 61 14.01 -3.94 4.42
C ASP A 61 14.60 -5.36 4.52
N LEU A 62 15.24 -5.81 3.46
CA LEU A 62 15.86 -7.14 3.36
C LEU A 62 17.35 -7.12 3.73
N GLY A 63 17.85 -5.98 4.24
CA GLY A 63 19.27 -5.80 4.60
C GLY A 63 20.20 -5.99 3.40
N ALA A 64 21.07 -7.00 3.49
CA ALA A 64 22.03 -7.32 2.45
C ALA A 64 21.49 -8.18 1.30
N LEU A 65 20.25 -8.69 1.41
CA LEU A 65 19.65 -9.58 0.42
C LEU A 65 18.99 -8.79 -0.71
N ASP A 66 19.25 -9.17 -1.95
CA ASP A 66 18.48 -8.71 -3.08
C ASP A 66 17.19 -9.55 -3.20
N GLY A 67 16.04 -8.90 -3.10
CA GLY A 67 14.72 -9.52 -3.24
C GLY A 67 14.15 -9.28 -4.63
N GLU A 68 13.50 -10.28 -5.18
CA GLU A 68 12.81 -10.23 -6.46
C GLU A 68 11.29 -10.24 -6.19
N LEU A 69 10.64 -9.06 -6.27
CA LEU A 69 9.20 -8.95 -6.15
C LEU A 69 8.52 -9.51 -7.40
N ILE A 70 7.69 -10.53 -7.22
CA ILE A 70 7.07 -11.30 -8.32
C ILE A 70 5.55 -11.24 -8.34
N ALA A 71 4.91 -10.82 -7.25
CA ALA A 71 3.48 -10.61 -7.19
C ALA A 71 3.14 -9.50 -6.19
N VAL A 72 2.06 -8.78 -6.47
CA VAL A 72 1.43 -7.82 -5.56
C VAL A 72 -0.04 -8.17 -5.42
N ASP A 73 -0.56 -8.14 -4.20
CA ASP A 73 -1.95 -8.48 -3.85
C ASP A 73 -2.43 -9.85 -4.41
N GLY A 74 -1.47 -10.78 -4.63
CA GLY A 74 -1.73 -12.10 -5.21
C GLY A 74 -1.62 -12.16 -6.74
N PHE A 75 -1.42 -11.03 -7.43
CA PHE A 75 -1.34 -10.98 -8.89
C PHE A 75 0.10 -10.87 -9.38
N PRO A 76 0.51 -11.71 -10.38
CA PRO A 76 1.87 -11.73 -10.87
C PRO A 76 2.28 -10.41 -11.54
N VAL A 77 3.51 -9.98 -11.27
CA VAL A 77 4.15 -8.83 -11.93
C VAL A 77 5.47 -9.23 -12.59
N ALA A 78 5.89 -8.47 -13.59
CA ALA A 78 7.24 -8.56 -14.10
C ALA A 78 8.21 -8.33 -12.93
N PRO A 79 9.22 -9.19 -12.74
CA PRO A 79 10.06 -9.14 -11.53
C PRO A 79 10.76 -7.81 -11.32
N VAL A 80 10.69 -7.30 -10.11
CA VAL A 80 11.37 -6.06 -9.69
C VAL A 80 12.37 -6.38 -8.59
N VAL A 81 13.67 -6.19 -8.87
CA VAL A 81 14.73 -6.43 -7.91
C VAL A 81 14.98 -5.19 -7.06
N ALA A 82 14.99 -5.36 -5.74
CA ALA A 82 15.33 -4.33 -4.75
C ALA A 82 15.70 -4.97 -3.39
N ARG A 83 16.24 -4.16 -2.48
CA ARG A 83 16.47 -4.54 -1.07
C ARG A 83 15.44 -3.95 -0.14
N ARG A 84 14.67 -2.99 -0.61
CA ARG A 84 13.62 -2.34 0.17
C ARG A 84 12.36 -2.20 -0.68
N PHE A 85 11.22 -2.51 -0.09
CA PHE A 85 9.90 -2.47 -0.72
C PHE A 85 8.92 -1.70 0.15
N LEU A 86 8.09 -0.87 -0.48
CA LEU A 86 7.02 -0.13 0.18
C LEU A 86 5.79 -1.03 0.31
N ILE A 87 5.11 -0.99 1.46
CA ILE A 87 3.88 -1.75 1.68
C ILE A 87 2.87 -0.92 2.50
N ALA A 88 1.81 -0.48 1.87
CA ALA A 88 0.69 0.19 2.54
C ALA A 88 -0.23 -0.84 3.21
N VAL A 89 -1.17 -0.35 4.04
CA VAL A 89 -2.16 -1.21 4.70
C VAL A 89 -2.94 -2.02 3.66
N ALA A 90 -3.19 -3.29 3.97
CA ALA A 90 -3.85 -4.31 3.14
C ALA A 90 -3.08 -4.76 1.88
N GLN A 91 -1.96 -4.17 1.56
CA GLN A 91 -1.13 -4.65 0.45
C GLN A 91 -0.42 -5.95 0.82
N ARG A 92 -0.16 -6.77 -0.19
CA ARG A 92 0.59 -8.03 -0.09
C ARG A 92 1.71 -8.03 -1.11
N LEU A 93 2.86 -8.59 -0.72
CA LEU A 93 4.04 -8.71 -1.57
C LEU A 93 4.56 -10.15 -1.54
N ASP A 94 4.79 -10.75 -2.71
CA ASP A 94 5.48 -12.01 -2.85
C ASP A 94 6.90 -11.75 -3.36
N ILE A 95 7.92 -12.00 -2.52
CA ILE A 95 9.31 -11.69 -2.79
C ILE A 95 10.15 -12.97 -2.75
N ARG A 96 10.83 -13.30 -3.85
CA ARG A 96 11.79 -14.40 -3.90
C ARG A 96 13.17 -13.93 -3.42
N LEU A 97 13.80 -14.74 -2.60
CA LEU A 97 15.19 -14.56 -2.14
C LEU A 97 16.03 -15.76 -2.54
N ALA A 98 17.27 -15.49 -2.97
CA ALA A 98 18.33 -16.49 -3.07
C ALA A 98 19.33 -16.23 -1.94
N LEU A 99 19.44 -17.18 -1.01
CA LEU A 99 20.31 -17.02 0.15
C LEU A 99 21.77 -17.33 -0.21
N PRO A 100 22.76 -16.61 0.36
CA PRO A 100 24.15 -16.99 0.28
C PRO A 100 24.43 -18.37 0.88
N ARG A 101 25.48 -19.04 0.41
CA ARG A 101 25.87 -20.39 0.89
C ARG A 101 26.51 -20.39 2.27
N ALA A 102 27.04 -19.25 2.72
CA ALA A 102 27.59 -19.14 4.05
C ALA A 102 26.49 -19.10 5.11
N PRO A 103 26.65 -19.79 6.27
CA PRO A 103 25.74 -19.65 7.41
C PRO A 103 25.63 -18.19 7.84
N ALA A 104 24.41 -17.68 7.96
CA ALA A 104 24.16 -16.32 8.43
C ALA A 104 22.72 -16.17 8.95
N ALA A 105 22.47 -15.12 9.74
CA ALA A 105 21.14 -14.67 10.11
C ALA A 105 20.79 -13.42 9.30
N TYR A 106 19.64 -13.45 8.62
CA TYR A 106 19.16 -12.38 7.76
C TYR A 106 17.88 -11.81 8.35
N PRO A 107 17.93 -10.62 9.00
CA PRO A 107 16.73 -9.93 9.41
C PRO A 107 15.95 -9.44 8.19
N VAL A 108 14.64 -9.67 8.21
CA VAL A 108 13.66 -9.07 7.30
C VAL A 108 12.84 -8.11 8.15
N LEU A 109 13.09 -6.82 8.02
CA LEU A 109 12.54 -5.79 8.89
C LEU A 109 11.45 -4.97 8.18
N ALA A 110 10.43 -4.57 8.92
CA ALA A 110 9.42 -3.62 8.50
C ALA A 110 9.59 -2.34 9.32
N VAL A 111 10.08 -1.27 8.68
CA VAL A 111 10.32 0.04 9.31
C VAL A 111 9.11 0.92 9.07
N LEU A 112 8.53 1.47 10.14
CA LEU A 112 7.34 2.32 10.08
C LEU A 112 7.57 3.55 9.21
N GLU A 113 6.61 3.90 8.39
CA GLU A 113 6.62 5.10 7.56
C GLU A 113 6.84 6.37 8.40
N GLY A 114 7.82 7.18 8.01
CA GLY A 114 8.13 8.47 8.66
C GLY A 114 8.82 8.36 10.02
N GLU A 115 9.02 7.16 10.55
CA GLU A 115 9.61 6.91 11.87
C GLU A 115 10.76 5.89 11.81
N SER A 116 11.44 5.72 12.94
CA SER A 116 12.49 4.70 13.10
C SER A 116 12.00 3.40 13.75
N ARG A 117 10.75 3.35 14.22
CA ARG A 117 10.19 2.14 14.83
C ARG A 117 10.11 1.00 13.80
N GLN A 118 10.41 -0.21 14.25
CA GLN A 118 10.44 -1.38 13.35
C GLN A 118 10.02 -2.67 14.04
N THR A 119 9.60 -3.62 13.22
CA THR A 119 9.36 -5.01 13.58
C THR A 119 9.94 -5.93 12.51
N GLY A 120 9.79 -7.24 12.62
CA GLY A 120 10.26 -8.16 11.59
C GLY A 120 10.51 -9.57 12.09
N ILE A 121 11.04 -10.38 11.19
CA ILE A 121 11.42 -11.79 11.41
C ILE A 121 12.90 -11.99 11.10
N ILE A 122 13.45 -13.15 11.46
CA ILE A 122 14.84 -13.52 11.16
C ILE A 122 14.86 -14.81 10.36
N LEU A 123 15.49 -14.80 9.18
CA LEU A 123 15.83 -16.01 8.45
C LEU A 123 17.19 -16.51 8.93
N GLN A 124 17.24 -17.67 9.61
CA GLN A 124 18.47 -18.25 10.14
C GLN A 124 18.95 -19.37 9.23
N ALA A 125 20.08 -19.15 8.52
CA ALA A 125 20.72 -20.16 7.67
C ALA A 125 21.85 -20.86 8.41
N GLY A 126 21.87 -22.21 8.40
CA GLY A 126 22.95 -23.02 8.94
C GLY A 126 23.19 -22.87 10.45
N GLY A 127 22.17 -22.50 11.23
CA GLY A 127 22.31 -22.34 12.68
C GLY A 127 23.22 -21.16 13.11
N ALA A 128 23.41 -20.16 12.26
CA ALA A 128 24.23 -19.00 12.58
C ALA A 128 23.73 -18.26 13.83
N PRO A 129 24.61 -17.62 14.61
CA PRO A 129 24.22 -16.85 15.78
C PRO A 129 23.36 -15.66 15.36
N ILE A 130 22.34 -15.36 16.17
CA ILE A 130 21.42 -14.24 15.96
C ILE A 130 21.82 -13.12 16.91
N ALA A 131 22.17 -11.96 16.35
CA ALA A 131 22.36 -10.76 17.14
C ALA A 131 21.00 -10.17 17.55
N ARG A 132 20.96 -9.55 18.74
CA ARG A 132 19.77 -8.81 19.15
C ARG A 132 19.52 -7.64 18.19
N ILE A 133 18.30 -7.53 17.71
CA ILE A 133 17.86 -6.45 16.83
C ILE A 133 17.01 -5.48 17.67
N PRO A 134 17.34 -4.18 17.70
CA PRO A 134 16.51 -3.19 18.38
C PRO A 134 15.19 -3.00 17.63
N ASP A 135 14.15 -2.59 18.34
CA ASP A 135 12.85 -2.19 17.78
C ASP A 135 12.85 -0.81 17.10
N THR A 136 14.03 -0.18 17.06
CA THR A 136 14.27 1.13 16.50
C THR A 136 15.42 1.06 15.48
N ALA A 137 15.16 1.45 14.24
CA ALA A 137 16.15 1.57 13.17
C ALA A 137 17.08 2.77 13.43
N ALA A 138 18.28 2.74 12.83
CA ALA A 138 19.27 3.81 12.98
C ALA A 138 18.78 5.18 12.46
N MET A 139 17.84 5.17 11.52
CA MET A 139 17.24 6.39 10.94
C MET A 139 15.74 6.17 10.70
N ALA A 140 14.99 7.27 10.77
CA ALA A 140 13.59 7.27 10.37
C ALA A 140 13.45 6.95 8.87
N SER A 141 12.41 6.22 8.52
CA SER A 141 12.07 5.97 7.11
C SER A 141 11.44 7.21 6.47
N ALA A 142 11.45 7.27 5.15
CA ALA A 142 10.75 8.30 4.40
C ALA A 142 9.24 8.02 4.33
N ALA A 143 8.46 9.01 3.89
CA ALA A 143 7.08 8.78 3.45
C ALA A 143 7.03 7.79 2.28
N LEU A 144 5.96 7.00 2.18
CA LEU A 144 5.73 6.13 1.04
C LEU A 144 5.48 6.97 -0.23
N THR A 145 6.09 6.54 -1.31
CA THR A 145 5.92 7.14 -2.63
C THR A 145 5.26 6.16 -3.61
N LEU A 146 4.96 6.63 -4.82
CA LEU A 146 4.49 5.77 -5.91
C LEU A 146 5.63 5.23 -6.80
N ASP A 147 6.90 5.35 -6.37
CA ASP A 147 8.05 4.92 -7.19
C ASP A 147 8.05 3.42 -7.47
N LEU A 148 7.70 2.60 -6.48
CA LEU A 148 7.51 1.17 -6.70
C LEU A 148 6.34 0.93 -7.66
N GLU A 149 5.19 1.56 -7.44
CA GLU A 149 3.99 1.38 -8.27
C GLU A 149 4.26 1.73 -9.74
N ARG A 150 5.00 2.80 -10.01
CA ARG A 150 5.41 3.20 -11.36
C ARG A 150 6.29 2.16 -12.09
N ARG A 151 6.98 1.30 -11.35
CA ARG A 151 7.86 0.24 -11.88
C ARG A 151 7.12 -1.07 -12.13
N LEU A 152 6.02 -1.30 -11.45
CA LEU A 152 5.27 -2.55 -11.55
C LEU A 152 4.60 -2.69 -12.92
N ARG A 153 4.64 -3.89 -13.46
CA ARG A 153 3.97 -4.27 -14.72
C ARG A 153 3.28 -5.61 -14.52
N ALA A 154 1.99 -5.67 -14.79
CA ALA A 154 1.26 -6.93 -14.74
C ALA A 154 1.80 -7.94 -15.76
N VAL A 155 1.90 -9.22 -15.38
CA VAL A 155 2.19 -10.32 -16.32
C VAL A 155 1.01 -10.54 -17.26
N ALA A 156 -0.21 -10.37 -16.75
CA ALA A 156 -1.45 -10.44 -17.52
C ALA A 156 -2.20 -9.11 -17.38
N PRO A 157 -1.87 -8.09 -18.18
CA PRO A 157 -2.57 -6.80 -18.16
C PRO A 157 -3.98 -6.93 -18.74
N LEU A 158 -4.84 -5.98 -18.39
CA LEU A 158 -6.13 -5.82 -19.05
C LEU A 158 -5.94 -5.56 -20.54
N GLU A 159 -6.81 -6.12 -21.36
CA GLU A 159 -6.84 -5.85 -22.80
C GLU A 159 -7.04 -4.34 -23.06
N PRO A 160 -6.25 -3.74 -23.97
CA PRO A 160 -6.37 -2.31 -24.28
C PRO A 160 -7.74 -1.97 -24.84
N ARG A 161 -8.53 -1.21 -24.12
CA ARG A 161 -9.78 -0.62 -24.62
C ARG A 161 -10.11 0.66 -23.85
N LYS A 162 -10.92 1.53 -24.48
CA LYS A 162 -11.43 2.73 -23.84
C LYS A 162 -12.38 2.35 -22.72
N ALA A 163 -12.35 3.12 -21.63
CA ALA A 163 -13.33 2.99 -20.56
C ALA A 163 -14.73 3.37 -21.04
N ASP A 164 -15.70 2.53 -20.69
CA ASP A 164 -17.12 2.79 -20.97
C ASP A 164 -17.68 3.74 -19.91
N ARG A 165 -17.12 3.67 -18.69
CA ARG A 165 -17.54 4.47 -17.54
C ARG A 165 -16.34 4.96 -16.73
N ARG A 166 -16.45 6.19 -16.21
CA ARG A 166 -15.45 6.75 -15.30
C ARG A 166 -16.14 7.39 -14.10
N HIS A 167 -15.69 7.05 -12.91
CA HIS A 167 -16.06 7.72 -11.67
C HIS A 167 -14.87 8.48 -11.11
N THR A 168 -15.09 9.72 -10.68
CA THR A 168 -14.10 10.51 -9.94
C THR A 168 -14.41 10.47 -8.46
N LEU A 169 -13.43 10.12 -7.66
CA LEU A 169 -13.50 9.96 -6.22
C LEU A 169 -12.46 10.89 -5.58
N ASN A 170 -12.91 12.05 -5.14
CA ASN A 170 -12.10 12.94 -4.34
C ASN A 170 -12.02 12.37 -2.93
N LEU A 171 -10.80 12.03 -2.48
CA LEU A 171 -10.56 11.62 -1.11
C LEU A 171 -10.48 12.88 -0.27
N THR A 172 -11.40 13.03 0.65
CA THR A 172 -11.64 14.25 1.42
C THR A 172 -11.77 13.94 2.90
N GLY A 173 -11.50 14.92 3.75
CA GLY A 173 -11.57 14.79 5.19
C GLY A 173 -10.49 15.59 5.90
N ASN A 174 -10.47 15.54 7.21
CA ASN A 174 -9.46 16.19 8.04
C ASN A 174 -9.41 15.59 9.44
N MET A 175 -8.25 15.77 10.10
CA MET A 175 -7.99 15.29 11.45
C MET A 175 -8.76 16.03 12.55
N VAL A 176 -9.18 17.28 12.29
CA VAL A 176 -9.81 18.13 13.33
C VAL A 176 -11.21 17.63 13.68
N SER A 177 -12.06 17.41 12.67
CA SER A 177 -13.39 16.84 12.86
C SER A 177 -13.42 15.32 12.85
N TYR A 178 -12.31 14.72 12.42
CA TYR A 178 -12.14 13.29 12.17
C TYR A 178 -13.27 12.69 11.32
N VAL A 179 -13.63 13.40 10.27
CA VAL A 179 -14.61 12.97 9.26
C VAL A 179 -13.84 12.71 7.98
N TRP A 180 -13.91 11.48 7.50
CA TRP A 180 -13.29 11.04 6.25
C TRP A 180 -14.37 10.68 5.24
N SER A 181 -14.15 10.98 3.97
CA SER A 181 -15.25 10.91 3.01
C SER A 181 -14.76 10.75 1.57
N LEU A 182 -15.67 10.34 0.70
CA LEU A 182 -15.50 10.36 -0.75
C LEU A 182 -16.41 11.45 -1.32
N ASN A 183 -15.86 12.37 -2.14
CA ASN A 183 -16.58 13.49 -2.74
C ASN A 183 -17.31 14.38 -1.70
N ASN A 184 -16.70 14.60 -0.51
CA ASN A 184 -17.29 15.33 0.62
C ASN A 184 -18.56 14.67 1.21
N VAL A 185 -18.80 13.40 0.95
CA VAL A 185 -19.89 12.62 1.51
C VAL A 185 -19.29 11.53 2.40
N ALA A 186 -19.41 11.68 3.73
CA ALA A 186 -19.16 10.60 4.66
C ALA A 186 -20.24 9.54 4.47
N TRP A 187 -19.83 8.29 4.29
CA TRP A 187 -20.76 7.23 3.95
C TRP A 187 -21.77 6.94 5.06
N THR A 188 -22.98 6.69 4.65
CA THR A 188 -24.07 6.14 5.48
C THR A 188 -24.79 5.04 4.68
N LYS A 189 -25.63 4.25 5.34
CA LYS A 189 -26.44 3.23 4.65
C LYS A 189 -27.35 3.80 3.54
N ASP A 190 -27.65 5.09 3.58
CA ASP A 190 -28.51 5.77 2.61
C ASP A 190 -27.70 6.45 1.48
N THR A 191 -26.35 6.37 1.52
CA THR A 191 -25.47 6.89 0.45
C THR A 191 -25.72 6.12 -0.85
N PRO A 192 -26.08 6.79 -1.96
CA PRO A 192 -26.30 6.12 -3.23
C PRO A 192 -25.03 5.40 -3.72
N PRO A 193 -25.15 4.15 -4.16
CA PRO A 193 -24.03 3.43 -4.77
C PRO A 193 -23.64 4.03 -6.12
N LEU A 194 -22.38 3.85 -6.51
CA LEU A 194 -21.89 4.17 -7.84
C LEU A 194 -22.41 3.12 -8.84
N PRO A 195 -23.17 3.52 -9.88
CA PRO A 195 -23.72 2.56 -10.83
C PRO A 195 -22.66 2.09 -11.82
N ILE A 196 -22.63 0.79 -12.09
CA ILE A 196 -21.83 0.15 -13.15
C ILE A 196 -22.68 -0.91 -13.84
N ALA A 197 -22.37 -1.27 -15.09
CA ALA A 197 -23.08 -2.33 -15.79
C ALA A 197 -22.14 -3.50 -16.15
N LYS A 198 -22.72 -4.71 -16.23
CA LYS A 198 -21.95 -5.92 -16.59
C LYS A 198 -21.35 -5.76 -17.98
N GLY A 199 -20.03 -6.04 -18.08
CA GLY A 199 -19.27 -5.96 -19.32
C GLY A 199 -18.63 -4.59 -19.58
N GLU A 200 -18.94 -3.55 -18.79
CA GLU A 200 -18.25 -2.27 -18.89
C GLU A 200 -16.77 -2.37 -18.48
N ARG A 201 -15.89 -1.63 -19.16
CA ARG A 201 -14.60 -1.22 -18.66
C ARG A 201 -14.81 0.03 -17.79
N VAL A 202 -14.55 -0.08 -16.52
CA VAL A 202 -14.73 1.01 -15.54
C VAL A 202 -13.38 1.59 -15.16
N GLU A 203 -13.25 2.91 -15.16
CA GLU A 203 -12.14 3.63 -14.54
C GLU A 203 -12.60 4.32 -13.25
N LEU A 204 -11.80 4.16 -12.19
CA LEU A 204 -11.92 4.94 -10.95
C LEU A 204 -10.73 5.89 -10.87
N LEU A 205 -10.99 7.20 -10.89
CA LEU A 205 -10.00 8.24 -10.64
C LEU A 205 -10.04 8.63 -9.17
N PHE A 206 -9.03 8.30 -8.41
CA PHE A 206 -8.81 8.77 -7.05
C PHE A 206 -8.01 10.07 -7.07
N VAL A 207 -8.50 11.11 -6.39
CA VAL A 207 -7.82 12.40 -6.23
C VAL A 207 -7.68 12.68 -4.74
N ASN A 208 -6.48 12.57 -4.20
CA ASN A 208 -6.26 12.80 -2.79
C ASN A 208 -6.10 14.29 -2.48
N GLN A 209 -7.10 14.86 -1.82
CA GLN A 209 -7.16 16.26 -1.38
C GLN A 209 -6.82 16.45 0.11
N THR A 210 -6.36 15.37 0.77
CA THR A 210 -6.02 15.37 2.19
C THR A 210 -4.51 15.38 2.41
N PRO A 211 -4.02 15.70 3.61
CA PRO A 211 -2.60 15.60 3.95
C PRO A 211 -2.12 14.17 4.26
N MET A 212 -3.02 13.17 4.26
CA MET A 212 -2.72 11.77 4.58
C MET A 212 -2.74 10.86 3.35
N PRO A 213 -1.94 9.78 3.32
CA PRO A 213 -2.06 8.75 2.29
C PRO A 213 -3.29 7.86 2.54
N HIS A 214 -3.92 7.39 1.46
CA HIS A 214 -5.08 6.50 1.56
C HIS A 214 -4.86 5.25 0.69
N PRO A 215 -4.74 4.04 1.28
CA PRO A 215 -4.80 2.78 0.54
C PRO A 215 -6.26 2.49 0.17
N MET A 216 -6.60 2.63 -1.11
CA MET A 216 -7.95 2.42 -1.64
C MET A 216 -8.13 0.98 -2.09
N HIS A 217 -9.14 0.30 -1.56
CA HIS A 217 -9.44 -1.11 -1.81
C HIS A 217 -10.82 -1.30 -2.42
N LEU A 218 -10.90 -2.16 -3.44
CA LEU A 218 -12.14 -2.55 -4.09
C LEU A 218 -12.41 -4.04 -3.85
N HIS A 219 -13.57 -4.35 -3.30
CA HIS A 219 -14.05 -5.72 -3.15
C HIS A 219 -14.56 -6.30 -4.47
N GLY A 220 -14.45 -7.62 -4.59
CA GLY A 220 -15.06 -8.41 -5.65
C GLY A 220 -14.47 -8.22 -7.05
N HIS A 221 -13.49 -7.35 -7.20
CA HIS A 221 -12.79 -7.10 -8.46
C HIS A 221 -11.29 -6.88 -8.20
N GLU A 222 -10.46 -7.33 -9.12
CA GLU A 222 -9.12 -6.85 -9.32
C GLU A 222 -9.14 -5.67 -10.29
N PHE A 223 -8.23 -4.73 -10.13
CA PHE A 223 -8.06 -3.60 -11.03
C PHE A 223 -6.60 -3.43 -11.45
N GLN A 224 -6.38 -2.89 -12.63
CA GLN A 224 -5.05 -2.48 -13.08
C GLN A 224 -4.82 -1.00 -12.80
N VAL A 225 -3.65 -0.63 -12.29
CA VAL A 225 -3.22 0.78 -12.21
C VAL A 225 -2.86 1.24 -13.62
N VAL A 226 -3.57 2.24 -14.13
CA VAL A 226 -3.43 2.69 -15.53
C VAL A 226 -2.95 4.13 -15.70
N GLU A 227 -2.93 4.92 -14.62
CA GLU A 227 -2.45 6.31 -14.67
C GLU A 227 -2.02 6.79 -13.28
N ILE A 228 -0.92 7.53 -13.19
CA ILE A 228 -0.48 8.24 -12.00
C ILE A 228 -0.12 9.67 -12.41
N ASN A 229 -0.79 10.67 -11.81
CA ASN A 229 -0.53 12.10 -12.06
C ASN A 229 -0.51 12.44 -13.57
N ASP A 230 -1.58 12.06 -14.28
CA ASP A 230 -1.80 12.30 -15.70
C ASP A 230 -0.83 11.54 -16.66
N GLU A 231 0.05 10.68 -16.11
CA GLU A 231 0.91 9.80 -16.90
C GLU A 231 0.29 8.40 -16.99
N ARG A 232 -0.13 7.98 -18.18
CA ARG A 232 -0.72 6.66 -18.42
C ARG A 232 0.35 5.60 -18.67
N PHE A 233 0.12 4.41 -18.12
CA PHE A 233 0.98 3.23 -18.29
C PHE A 233 0.20 1.93 -18.02
N SER A 234 0.80 0.79 -18.37
CA SER A 234 0.25 -0.52 -18.03
C SER A 234 0.88 -1.01 -16.73
N GLY A 235 0.27 -0.65 -15.59
CA GLY A 235 0.78 -0.95 -14.25
C GLY A 235 0.43 -2.36 -13.77
N ALA A 236 0.56 -2.59 -12.46
CA ALA A 236 0.17 -3.85 -11.86
C ALA A 236 -1.35 -4.05 -11.85
N VAL A 237 -1.78 -5.31 -11.92
CA VAL A 237 -3.10 -5.72 -11.46
C VAL A 237 -3.02 -5.97 -9.96
N ARG A 238 -3.99 -5.46 -9.21
CA ARG A 238 -4.07 -5.56 -7.74
C ARG A 238 -5.47 -5.25 -7.23
N ASP A 239 -5.70 -5.27 -5.94
CA ASP A 239 -6.98 -4.89 -5.34
C ASP A 239 -6.90 -3.70 -4.37
N THR A 240 -5.68 -3.26 -4.04
CA THR A 240 -5.42 -2.16 -3.10
C THR A 240 -4.31 -1.26 -3.61
N VAL A 241 -4.59 0.02 -3.85
CA VAL A 241 -3.61 1.01 -4.33
C VAL A 241 -3.46 2.18 -3.37
N LEU A 242 -2.22 2.57 -3.06
CA LEU A 242 -1.93 3.75 -2.25
C LEU A 242 -2.15 5.02 -3.09
N VAL A 243 -2.84 6.01 -2.49
CA VAL A 243 -2.99 7.36 -3.06
C VAL A 243 -2.37 8.37 -2.09
N PRO A 244 -1.10 8.77 -2.28
CA PRO A 244 -0.44 9.76 -1.41
C PRO A 244 -1.08 11.14 -1.49
N PRO A 245 -0.82 12.04 -0.52
CA PRO A 245 -1.29 13.43 -0.53
C PRO A 245 -1.00 14.14 -1.85
N GLY A 246 -1.98 14.82 -2.42
CA GLY A 246 -1.85 15.59 -3.65
C GLY A 246 -1.70 14.77 -4.93
N HIS A 247 -1.76 13.44 -4.86
CA HIS A 247 -1.64 12.57 -6.02
C HIS A 247 -3.01 12.20 -6.62
N ARG A 248 -2.94 11.83 -7.90
CA ARG A 248 -4.06 11.30 -8.70
C ARG A 248 -3.66 9.92 -9.19
N VAL A 249 -4.52 8.93 -8.95
CA VAL A 249 -4.32 7.55 -9.41
C VAL A 249 -5.57 7.09 -10.12
N VAL A 250 -5.43 6.54 -11.33
CA VAL A 250 -6.53 5.90 -12.06
C VAL A 250 -6.29 4.40 -12.07
N VAL A 251 -7.32 3.69 -11.67
CA VAL A 251 -7.38 2.23 -11.80
C VAL A 251 -8.50 1.84 -12.76
N ALA A 252 -8.33 0.75 -13.50
CA ALA A 252 -9.32 0.23 -14.43
C ALA A 252 -9.61 -1.24 -14.16
N PHE A 253 -10.87 -1.66 -14.34
CA PHE A 253 -11.28 -3.05 -14.23
C PHE A 253 -12.43 -3.36 -15.21
N ASP A 254 -12.61 -4.65 -15.50
CA ASP A 254 -13.78 -5.13 -16.22
C ASP A 254 -14.89 -5.52 -15.25
N ALA A 255 -16.05 -4.93 -15.39
CA ALA A 255 -17.23 -5.22 -14.56
C ALA A 255 -17.81 -6.59 -14.94
N ASN A 256 -17.27 -7.65 -14.36
CA ASN A 256 -17.59 -9.06 -14.67
C ASN A 256 -18.20 -9.85 -13.51
N ASN A 257 -18.33 -9.24 -12.33
CA ASN A 257 -18.82 -9.87 -11.11
C ASN A 257 -20.06 -9.13 -10.56
N PRO A 258 -21.27 -9.41 -11.06
CA PRO A 258 -22.50 -8.72 -10.62
C PRO A 258 -22.73 -8.79 -9.12
N GLY A 259 -23.06 -7.64 -8.51
CA GLY A 259 -23.29 -7.53 -7.07
C GLY A 259 -23.32 -6.10 -6.55
N LEU A 260 -23.22 -5.98 -5.25
CA LEU A 260 -22.97 -4.73 -4.52
C LEU A 260 -21.61 -4.86 -3.82
N TRP A 261 -20.65 -4.08 -4.26
CA TRP A 261 -19.25 -4.23 -3.83
C TRP A 261 -18.76 -3.01 -3.08
N ALA A 262 -18.09 -3.23 -1.96
CA ALA A 262 -17.47 -2.17 -1.17
C ALA A 262 -16.26 -1.58 -1.89
N LEU A 263 -16.10 -0.27 -1.80
CA LEU A 263 -14.92 0.50 -2.19
C LEU A 263 -14.59 1.46 -1.07
N HIS A 264 -13.41 1.35 -0.47
CA HIS A 264 -13.10 2.12 0.72
C HIS A 264 -11.60 2.35 0.92
N CYS A 265 -11.26 3.31 1.78
CA CYS A 265 -9.93 3.41 2.36
C CYS A 265 -9.70 2.23 3.31
N HIS A 266 -8.53 1.61 3.25
CA HIS A 266 -8.23 0.48 4.13
C HIS A 266 -7.52 0.90 5.43
N LEU A 267 -7.28 2.19 5.66
CA LEU A 267 -7.01 2.69 7.01
C LEU A 267 -8.31 2.55 7.81
N LEU A 268 -8.29 1.68 8.83
CA LEU A 268 -9.50 1.22 9.52
C LEU A 268 -10.33 2.38 10.09
N TYR A 269 -9.68 3.35 10.69
CA TYR A 269 -10.40 4.49 11.29
C TYR A 269 -10.92 5.48 10.24
N HIS A 270 -10.25 5.60 9.08
CA HIS A 270 -10.79 6.39 7.96
C HIS A 270 -12.01 5.71 7.33
N LEU A 271 -12.00 4.38 7.23
CA LEU A 271 -13.15 3.60 6.78
C LEU A 271 -14.33 3.82 7.72
N ASP A 272 -14.13 3.63 9.02
CA ASP A 272 -15.18 3.77 10.05
C ASP A 272 -15.72 5.20 10.11
N ALA A 273 -14.88 6.19 9.92
CA ALA A 273 -15.26 7.61 9.88
C ALA A 273 -15.88 8.06 8.54
N GLY A 274 -16.12 7.15 7.58
CA GLY A 274 -16.93 7.39 6.39
C GLY A 274 -16.21 7.42 5.04
N MET A 275 -14.90 7.11 4.92
CA MET A 275 -14.23 6.99 3.61
C MET A 275 -14.56 5.64 2.94
N PHE A 276 -15.82 5.51 2.58
CA PHE A 276 -16.41 4.30 2.05
C PHE A 276 -17.47 4.65 1.00
N THR A 277 -17.70 3.78 0.03
CA THR A 277 -18.85 3.77 -0.88
C THR A 277 -19.10 2.36 -1.38
N THR A 278 -20.11 2.17 -2.22
CA THR A 278 -20.38 0.90 -2.89
C THR A 278 -20.52 1.08 -4.39
N LEU A 279 -20.11 0.05 -5.15
CA LEU A 279 -20.43 -0.09 -6.56
C LEU A 279 -21.62 -1.05 -6.71
N ARG A 280 -22.63 -0.65 -7.50
CA ARG A 280 -23.81 -1.48 -7.77
C ARG A 280 -23.94 -1.75 -9.26
N TYR A 281 -24.13 -3.01 -9.60
CA TYR A 281 -24.54 -3.41 -10.94
C TYR A 281 -26.01 -3.05 -11.20
N VAL A 282 -26.26 -2.35 -12.31
CA VAL A 282 -27.57 -1.89 -12.79
C VAL A 282 -27.90 -2.48 -14.15
#